data_bda170c207e931606adebe17858f2001
#
_entry.id   bda170c207e931606adebe17858f2001
#
_cell.length_a   1.000
_cell.length_b   1.000
_cell.length_c   1.000
_cell.angle_alpha   90.00
_cell.angle_beta   90.00
_cell.angle_gamma   90.00
#
_symmetry.space_group_name_H-M   'P 1'
#
loop_
_entity.id
_entity.type
_entity.pdbx_description
1 polymer ?
#
loop_
_entity_poly.entity_id
_entity_poly.type
_entity_poly.pdbx_seq_one_letter_code
_entity_poly.pdbx_strand_id
1 'polypeptide(L)'
;MDQTEQYKSVMSEIIAKQSVILGPDMAVMRAKKVSNIRIGDDGAVVEIIGDPIEALNSLIDTYVELSGQIVKNSIGPIFIKYPEVKQTK
;
A
#
# COMPACT_ATOMS: atom_id res chain seq x y z
N MET A 1 -12.85 9.26 -10.98
CA MET A 1 -12.67 8.07 -10.12
C MET A 1 -12.91 8.47 -8.68
N ASP A 2 -13.63 7.64 -7.95
CA ASP A 2 -13.87 7.83 -6.52
C ASP A 2 -12.54 7.84 -5.76
N GLN A 3 -12.45 8.69 -4.74
CA GLN A 3 -11.24 8.81 -3.92
C GLN A 3 -10.84 7.45 -3.30
N THR A 4 -11.83 6.71 -2.81
CA THR A 4 -11.57 5.38 -2.24
C THR A 4 -10.94 4.44 -3.28
N GLU A 5 -11.41 4.47 -4.51
CA GLU A 5 -10.85 3.66 -5.58
C GLU A 5 -9.41 4.05 -5.89
N GLN A 6 -9.08 5.33 -5.83
CA GLN A 6 -7.71 5.78 -6.02
C GLN A 6 -6.80 5.27 -4.92
N TYR A 7 -7.25 5.32 -3.66
CA TYR A 7 -6.47 4.78 -2.55
C TYR A 7 -6.25 3.27 -2.68
N LYS A 8 -7.26 2.54 -3.12
CA LYS A 8 -7.11 1.10 -3.37
C LYS A 8 -6.06 0.84 -4.45
N SER A 9 -6.09 1.63 -5.52
CA SER A 9 -5.12 1.50 -6.61
C SER A 9 -3.70 1.78 -6.14
N VAL A 10 -3.51 2.85 -5.38
CA VAL A 10 -2.19 3.20 -4.82
C VAL A 10 -1.68 2.09 -3.93
N MET A 11 -2.51 1.60 -3.01
CA MET A 11 -2.12 0.53 -2.11
C MET A 11 -1.77 -0.76 -2.86
N SER A 12 -2.56 -1.10 -3.88
CA SER A 12 -2.29 -2.28 -4.70
C SER A 12 -0.96 -2.16 -5.42
N GLU A 13 -0.63 -0.98 -5.93
CA GLU A 13 0.66 -0.75 -6.58
C GLU A 13 1.82 -0.82 -5.58
N ILE A 14 1.61 -0.31 -4.36
CA ILE A 14 2.64 -0.42 -3.31
C ILE A 14 2.93 -1.89 -3.01
N ILE A 15 1.88 -2.69 -2.86
CA ILE A 15 2.03 -4.12 -2.60
C ILE A 15 2.74 -4.80 -3.77
N ALA A 16 2.40 -4.45 -5.00
CA ALA A 16 3.03 -5.01 -6.18
C ALA A 16 4.52 -4.69 -6.22
N LYS A 17 4.91 -3.46 -5.87
CA LYS A 17 6.33 -3.08 -5.81
C LYS A 17 7.07 -3.85 -4.73
N GLN A 18 6.45 -4.00 -3.55
CA GLN A 18 7.07 -4.75 -2.48
C GLN A 18 7.17 -6.24 -2.83
N SER A 19 6.23 -6.76 -3.63
CA SER A 19 6.30 -8.13 -4.11
C SER A 19 7.53 -8.39 -4.95
N VAL A 20 7.96 -7.40 -5.73
CA VAL A 20 9.20 -7.51 -6.50
C VAL A 20 10.43 -7.49 -5.59
N ILE A 21 10.40 -6.69 -4.55
CA ILE A 21 11.55 -6.48 -3.65
C ILE A 21 11.67 -7.60 -2.61
N LEU A 22 10.54 -7.96 -1.97
CA LEU A 22 10.51 -8.89 -0.83
C LEU A 22 10.06 -10.30 -1.21
N GLY A 23 9.51 -10.46 -2.42
CA GLY A 23 8.82 -11.67 -2.82
C GLY A 23 7.32 -11.55 -2.56
N PRO A 24 6.50 -12.15 -3.44
CA PRO A 24 5.04 -11.98 -3.33
C PRO A 24 4.45 -12.53 -2.04
N ASP A 25 4.93 -13.66 -1.55
CA ASP A 25 4.39 -14.24 -0.33
C ASP A 25 4.61 -13.33 0.88
N MET A 26 5.82 -12.80 1.02
CA MET A 26 6.15 -11.91 2.12
C MET A 26 5.38 -10.60 2.02
N ALA A 27 5.31 -10.01 0.82
CA ALA A 27 4.63 -8.74 0.63
C ALA A 27 3.14 -8.85 0.94
N VAL A 28 2.49 -9.90 0.46
CA VAL A 28 1.06 -10.11 0.71
C VAL A 28 0.81 -10.42 2.19
N MET A 29 1.63 -11.26 2.78
CA MET A 29 1.49 -11.61 4.19
C MET A 29 1.58 -10.38 5.09
N ARG A 30 2.52 -9.49 4.81
CA ARG A 30 2.66 -8.26 5.60
C ARG A 30 1.48 -7.34 5.40
N ALA A 31 0.99 -7.20 4.17
CA ALA A 31 -0.19 -6.38 3.89
C ALA A 31 -1.42 -6.90 4.61
N LYS A 32 -1.58 -8.22 4.69
CA LYS A 32 -2.72 -8.83 5.38
C LYS A 32 -2.75 -8.55 6.88
N LYS A 33 -1.62 -8.13 7.47
CA LYS A 33 -1.57 -7.76 8.88
C LYS A 33 -2.16 -6.37 9.14
N VAL A 34 -2.37 -5.58 8.10
CA VAL A 34 -3.00 -4.27 8.26
C VAL A 34 -4.50 -4.46 8.42
N SER A 35 -5.03 -4.11 9.60
CA SER A 35 -6.43 -4.39 9.92
C SER A 35 -7.41 -3.51 9.17
N ASN A 36 -6.94 -2.40 8.60
CA ASN A 36 -7.78 -1.41 7.94
C ASN A 36 -8.05 -1.73 6.47
N ILE A 37 -7.48 -2.82 5.94
CA ILE A 37 -7.67 -3.19 4.55
C ILE A 37 -7.89 -4.68 4.42
N ARG A 38 -8.58 -5.06 3.34
CA ARG A 38 -8.74 -6.45 2.95
C ARG A 38 -8.01 -6.67 1.64
N ILE A 39 -7.28 -7.75 1.57
CA ILE A 39 -6.40 -8.05 0.44
C ILE A 39 -6.78 -9.40 -0.14
N GLY A 40 -6.90 -9.47 -1.47
CA GLY A 40 -7.09 -10.73 -2.17
C GLY A 40 -5.79 -11.52 -2.25
N ASP A 41 -5.89 -12.78 -2.66
CA ASP A 41 -4.73 -13.66 -2.76
C ASP A 41 -3.71 -13.18 -3.80
N ASP A 42 -4.14 -12.35 -4.73
CA ASP A 42 -3.26 -11.75 -5.75
C ASP A 42 -2.57 -10.48 -5.26
N GLY A 43 -2.81 -10.07 -4.02
CA GLY A 43 -2.21 -8.86 -3.46
C GLY A 43 -2.97 -7.57 -3.77
N ALA A 44 -4.12 -7.66 -4.44
CA ALA A 44 -4.92 -6.48 -4.72
C ALA A 44 -5.74 -6.07 -3.50
N VAL A 45 -5.82 -4.77 -3.23
CA VAL A 45 -6.64 -4.25 -2.14
C VAL A 45 -8.09 -4.24 -2.62
N VAL A 46 -8.94 -5.03 -1.96
CA VAL A 46 -10.35 -5.16 -2.35
C VAL A 46 -11.27 -4.29 -1.52
N GLU A 47 -10.86 -3.94 -0.30
CA GLU A 47 -11.68 -3.13 0.59
C GLU A 47 -10.81 -2.31 1.53
N ILE A 48 -11.23 -1.07 1.82
CA ILE A 48 -10.62 -0.23 2.85
C ILE A 48 -11.66 -0.06 3.95
N ILE A 49 -11.25 -0.32 5.19
CA ILE A 49 -12.11 -0.21 6.37
C ILE A 49 -11.73 1.06 7.12
N GLY A 50 -12.69 1.98 7.26
CA GLY A 50 -12.45 3.26 7.93
C GLY A 50 -11.78 4.28 7.03
N ASP A 51 -10.88 5.09 7.60
CA ASP A 51 -10.24 6.19 6.90
C ASP A 51 -9.17 5.69 5.91
N PRO A 52 -9.31 6.00 4.62
CA PRO A 52 -8.31 5.56 3.62
C PRO A 52 -6.91 6.11 3.89
N ILE A 53 -6.79 7.32 4.44
CA ILE A 53 -5.48 7.91 4.73
C ILE A 53 -4.78 7.12 5.83
N GLU A 54 -5.50 6.76 6.89
CA GLU A 54 -4.95 5.94 7.96
C GLU A 54 -4.55 4.56 7.47
N ALA A 55 -5.37 3.96 6.62
CA ALA A 55 -5.08 2.65 6.05
C ALA A 55 -3.81 2.70 5.20
N LEU A 56 -3.66 3.73 4.38
CA LEU A 56 -2.48 3.91 3.55
C LEU A 56 -1.22 4.07 4.41
N ASN A 57 -1.29 4.91 5.43
CA ASN A 57 -0.15 5.12 6.33
C ASN A 57 0.23 3.83 7.06
N SER A 58 -0.76 3.06 7.51
CA SER A 58 -0.52 1.78 8.18
C SER A 58 0.19 0.79 7.25
N LEU A 59 -0.23 0.75 6.00
CA LEU A 59 0.40 -0.13 5.01
C LEU A 59 1.85 0.28 4.76
N ILE A 60 2.10 1.58 4.58
CA ILE A 60 3.45 2.08 4.36
C ILE A 60 4.33 1.78 5.56
N ASP A 61 3.84 2.02 6.78
CA ASP A 61 4.60 1.75 8.01
C ASP A 61 4.98 0.28 8.13
N THR A 62 4.06 -0.61 7.75
CA THR A 62 4.31 -2.05 7.78
C THR A 62 5.52 -2.43 6.94
N TYR A 63 5.64 -1.82 5.76
CA TYR A 63 6.77 -2.09 4.88
C TYR A 63 8.04 -1.34 5.29
N VAL A 64 7.90 -0.12 5.82
CA VAL A 64 9.04 0.66 6.31
C VAL A 64 9.77 -0.09 7.44
N GLU A 65 9.04 -0.81 8.28
CA GLU A 65 9.64 -1.63 9.33
C GLU A 65 10.59 -2.70 8.77
N LEU A 66 10.33 -3.16 7.54
CA LEU A 66 11.14 -4.20 6.91
C LEU A 66 12.32 -3.67 6.12
N SER A 67 12.11 -2.64 5.32
CA SER A 67 13.12 -2.19 4.37
C SER A 67 13.32 -0.69 4.30
N GLY A 68 12.64 0.09 5.11
CA GLY A 68 12.91 1.52 5.32
C GLY A 68 13.05 2.35 4.04
N GLN A 69 14.28 2.74 3.73
CA GLN A 69 14.55 3.64 2.61
C GLN A 69 14.15 3.04 1.25
N ILE A 70 14.27 1.73 1.10
CA ILE A 70 13.88 1.06 -0.14
C ILE A 70 12.40 1.26 -0.41
N VAL A 71 11.57 1.15 0.65
CA VAL A 71 10.13 1.39 0.53
C VAL A 71 9.86 2.83 0.12
N LYS A 72 10.50 3.77 0.80
CA LYS A 72 10.30 5.19 0.50
C LYS A 72 10.67 5.52 -0.95
N ASN A 73 11.75 4.94 -1.45
CA ASN A 73 12.17 5.15 -2.83
C ASN A 73 11.19 4.54 -3.83
N SER A 74 10.57 3.41 -3.48
CA SER A 74 9.68 2.71 -4.41
C SER A 74 8.29 3.32 -4.48
N ILE A 75 7.82 3.99 -3.41
CA ILE A 75 6.47 4.56 -3.40
C ILE A 75 6.38 5.95 -4.01
N GLY A 76 7.48 6.69 -4.06
CA GLY A 76 7.47 8.04 -4.64
C GLY A 76 6.85 8.11 -6.03
N PRO A 77 7.32 7.29 -7.00
CA PRO A 77 6.74 7.30 -8.34
C PRO A 77 5.26 6.97 -8.38
N ILE A 78 4.77 6.15 -7.43
CA ILE A 78 3.35 5.83 -7.36
C ILE A 78 2.54 7.07 -7.02
N PHE A 79 2.99 7.87 -6.05
CA PHE A 79 2.29 9.08 -5.67
C PHE A 79 2.28 10.13 -6.78
N ILE A 80 3.27 10.13 -7.65
CA ILE A 80 3.28 11.02 -8.81
C ILE A 80 2.13 10.70 -9.76
N LYS A 81 1.79 9.42 -9.91
CA LYS A 81 0.67 8.98 -10.77
C LYS A 81 -0.69 9.31 -10.16
N TYR A 82 -0.75 9.50 -8.84
CA TYR A 82 -2.01 9.72 -8.12
C TYR A 82 -1.90 10.98 -7.26
N PRO A 83 -1.86 12.17 -7.90
CA PRO A 83 -1.60 13.41 -7.15
C PRO A 83 -2.70 13.78 -6.15
N GLU A 84 -3.90 13.22 -6.30
CA GLU A 84 -4.99 13.47 -5.36
C GLU A 84 -4.89 12.64 -4.09
N VAL A 85 -4.09 11.58 -4.10
CA VAL A 85 -3.83 10.78 -2.91
C VAL A 85 -2.73 11.45 -2.11
N LYS A 86 -3.01 11.75 -0.86
CA LYS A 86 -2.08 12.48 -0.01
C LYS A 86 -1.31 11.54 0.91
N GLN A 87 -0.03 11.77 0.97
CA GLN A 87 0.85 11.08 1.90
C GLN A 87 1.04 12.02 3.09
N THR A 88 0.62 11.59 4.27
CA THR A 88 0.66 12.43 5.48
C THR A 88 1.94 12.25 6.28
N LYS A 89 2.79 11.33 5.87
CA LYS A 89 4.08 11.11 6.54
C LYS A 89 5.25 11.45 5.65
#